data_aed9beee5f04048bb32fdfde4d660652
#
_entry.id   aed9beee5f04048bb32fdfde4d660652
#
_cell.length_a   1.000
_cell.length_b   1.000
_cell.length_c   1.000
_cell.angle_alpha   90.00
_cell.angle_beta   90.00
_cell.angle_gamma   90.00
#
_symmetry.space_group_name_H-M   'P 1'
#
loop_
_entity.id
_entity.type
_entity.pdbx_description
1 polymer ?
#
loop_
_entity_poly.entity_id
_entity_poly.type
_entity_poly.pdbx_seq_one_letter_code
_entity_poly.pdbx_strand_id
1 'polypeptide(L)'
;VTSLNGRPHAERNALNKKINYTGSDLYTTLEPCTHYGDTPPCVNIIVKKKIKNVYYGFDDPDKRTHQKAKAFLKNKKINTKNIKSSNFRNFYTNYIYNKKYNLPYISAKIALSKDLFSINKKKKWITNNQSKKVAHLLRSKNDCIISTSKSINIDNSLLNCRIKGLNNFKPDLFIIDLNLKLKKNLLLEKLIKKRKTFLITKNKNANKTLFYKKKGYKIILIENLEKKNNFINMFKTIYKLGYRSVFFETGLTFLNSLIYHKLLNMLYVFQNNKVLKKNGLNNSHMKFINKIK
;
A
#
# COMPACT_ATOMS: atom_id res chain seq x y z
N VAL A 1 15.87 -10.12 9.43
CA VAL A 1 14.59 -9.57 8.92
C VAL A 1 13.46 -10.53 9.18
N THR A 2 12.25 -10.02 9.23
CA THR A 2 11.03 -10.82 9.28
C THR A 2 10.86 -11.60 7.97
N SER A 3 10.38 -12.85 8.05
CA SER A 3 10.15 -13.69 6.86
C SER A 3 9.01 -13.17 5.98
N LEU A 4 8.96 -13.61 4.70
CA LEU A 4 8.09 -13.04 3.66
C LEU A 4 6.61 -12.92 4.07
N ASN A 5 6.04 -13.86 4.73
CA ASN A 5 4.62 -13.81 5.15
C ASN A 5 4.40 -13.12 6.52
N GLY A 6 5.38 -12.31 6.99
CA GLY A 6 5.30 -11.62 8.28
C GLY A 6 5.65 -12.50 9.48
N ARG A 7 5.93 -13.79 9.28
CA ARG A 7 6.30 -14.75 10.32
C ARG A 7 7.33 -15.77 9.80
N PRO A 8 8.30 -16.22 10.62
CA PRO A 8 8.63 -15.70 11.95
C PRO A 8 9.14 -14.26 11.94
N HIS A 9 9.03 -13.55 13.07
CA HIS A 9 9.58 -12.20 13.24
C HIS A 9 11.12 -12.22 13.22
N ALA A 10 11.71 -11.04 12.96
CA ALA A 10 13.16 -10.86 12.82
C ALA A 10 13.93 -11.35 14.04
N GLU A 11 13.44 -11.11 15.25
CA GLU A 11 14.05 -11.56 16.51
C GLU A 11 14.15 -13.08 16.56
N ARG A 12 13.09 -13.79 16.18
CA ARG A 12 13.09 -15.26 16.16
C ARG A 12 14.05 -15.79 15.08
N ASN A 13 14.07 -15.18 13.91
CA ASN A 13 15.01 -15.56 12.85
C ASN A 13 16.47 -15.33 13.25
N ALA A 14 16.75 -14.26 13.99
CA ALA A 14 18.09 -13.99 14.50
C ALA A 14 18.50 -14.98 15.60
N LEU A 15 17.61 -15.23 16.56
CA LEU A 15 17.91 -16.01 17.76
C LEU A 15 17.77 -17.54 17.58
N ASN A 16 17.25 -18.03 16.47
CA ASN A 16 17.18 -19.48 16.17
C ASN A 16 18.47 -20.08 15.61
N LYS A 17 19.49 -19.30 15.37
CA LYS A 17 20.79 -19.81 14.92
C LYS A 17 21.43 -20.65 16.05
N LYS A 18 22.30 -21.60 15.66
CA LYS A 18 23.08 -22.43 16.60
C LYS A 18 24.28 -21.66 17.15
N ILE A 19 24.00 -20.60 17.93
CA ILE A 19 25.01 -19.73 18.56
C ILE A 19 24.62 -19.54 20.03
N ASN A 20 25.62 -19.36 20.90
CA ASN A 20 25.37 -18.94 22.30
C ASN A 20 25.10 -17.43 22.33
N TYR A 21 23.92 -17.05 22.84
CA TYR A 21 23.50 -15.65 22.96
C TYR A 21 23.52 -15.15 24.42
N THR A 22 23.96 -15.97 25.35
CA THR A 22 23.94 -15.61 26.80
C THR A 22 24.74 -14.33 27.02
N GLY A 23 24.12 -13.35 27.67
CA GLY A 23 24.74 -12.06 28.00
C GLY A 23 24.83 -11.06 26.84
N SER A 24 24.36 -11.42 25.62
CA SER A 24 24.45 -10.52 24.46
C SER A 24 23.35 -9.45 24.47
N ASP A 25 23.53 -8.43 23.63
CA ASP A 25 22.58 -7.34 23.37
C ASP A 25 21.77 -7.63 22.12
N LEU A 26 20.47 -7.35 22.16
CA LEU A 26 19.57 -7.47 21.01
C LEU A 26 19.07 -6.09 20.59
N TYR A 27 19.25 -5.78 19.30
CA TYR A 27 18.73 -4.57 18.67
C TYR A 27 17.61 -4.90 17.71
N THR A 28 16.44 -4.28 17.91
CA THR A 28 15.26 -4.44 17.05
C THR A 28 14.72 -3.08 16.60
N THR A 29 14.08 -3.01 15.45
CA THR A 29 13.48 -1.76 14.97
C THR A 29 12.14 -1.47 15.63
N LEU A 30 11.41 -2.53 16.05
CA LEU A 30 10.10 -2.46 16.70
C LEU A 30 10.16 -3.14 18.06
N GLU A 31 9.30 -2.71 18.99
CA GLU A 31 9.10 -3.36 20.29
C GLU A 31 8.82 -4.86 20.11
N PRO A 32 9.54 -5.77 20.80
CA PRO A 32 9.31 -7.21 20.70
C PRO A 32 7.89 -7.61 21.14
N CYS A 33 7.21 -8.42 20.34
CA CYS A 33 5.82 -8.79 20.64
C CYS A 33 5.67 -9.63 21.91
N THR A 34 4.58 -9.34 22.66
CA THR A 34 4.22 -10.00 23.93
C THR A 34 3.01 -10.90 23.84
N HIS A 35 2.35 -10.97 22.67
CA HIS A 35 1.13 -11.74 22.46
C HIS A 35 1.38 -12.96 21.58
N TYR A 36 0.59 -14.01 21.79
CA TYR A 36 0.51 -15.14 20.88
C TYR A 36 -0.21 -14.76 19.57
N GLY A 37 0.32 -15.17 18.48
CA GLY A 37 -0.26 -15.14 17.15
C GLY A 37 0.01 -16.47 16.46
N ASP A 38 0.33 -16.49 15.17
CA ASP A 38 0.74 -17.70 14.45
C ASP A 38 2.06 -18.29 14.97
N THR A 39 2.82 -17.49 15.71
CA THR A 39 4.04 -17.90 16.42
C THR A 39 4.02 -17.39 17.86
N PRO A 40 4.72 -18.07 18.79
CA PRO A 40 4.86 -17.59 20.16
C PRO A 40 5.50 -16.20 20.24
N PRO A 41 5.26 -15.43 21.33
CA PRO A 41 5.81 -14.09 21.53
C PRO A 41 7.34 -14.03 21.40
N CYS A 42 7.85 -12.93 20.81
CA CYS A 42 9.30 -12.74 20.69
C CYS A 42 9.98 -12.55 22.06
N VAL A 43 9.29 -11.98 23.06
CA VAL A 43 9.85 -11.88 24.42
C VAL A 43 10.20 -13.25 25.02
N ASN A 44 9.50 -14.32 24.67
CA ASN A 44 9.77 -15.66 25.19
C ASN A 44 11.12 -16.21 24.68
N ILE A 45 11.43 -16.05 23.39
CA ILE A 45 12.71 -16.51 22.87
C ILE A 45 13.87 -15.64 23.38
N ILE A 46 13.64 -14.34 23.58
CA ILE A 46 14.62 -13.42 24.19
C ILE A 46 15.02 -13.91 25.58
N VAL A 47 14.05 -14.25 26.43
CA VAL A 47 14.30 -14.81 27.77
C VAL A 47 15.00 -16.17 27.66
N LYS A 48 14.50 -17.09 26.83
CA LYS A 48 15.09 -18.42 26.64
C LYS A 48 16.56 -18.37 26.23
N LYS A 49 16.95 -17.38 25.43
CA LYS A 49 18.33 -17.19 24.92
C LYS A 49 19.20 -16.37 25.86
N LYS A 50 18.72 -16.02 27.08
CA LYS A 50 19.46 -15.29 28.12
C LYS A 50 20.10 -14.00 27.62
N ILE A 51 19.35 -13.24 26.79
CA ILE A 51 19.74 -11.90 26.33
C ILE A 51 19.86 -10.97 27.54
N LYS A 52 20.93 -10.15 27.60
CA LYS A 52 21.16 -9.20 28.72
C LYS A 52 20.39 -7.91 28.53
N ASN A 53 20.50 -7.30 27.35
CA ASN A 53 19.86 -6.01 27.06
C ASN A 53 19.09 -6.08 25.75
N VAL A 54 17.92 -5.40 25.69
CA VAL A 54 17.09 -5.25 24.50
C VAL A 54 16.94 -3.77 24.16
N TYR A 55 17.39 -3.37 23.00
CA TYR A 55 17.25 -2.03 22.46
C TYR A 55 16.25 -2.07 21.31
N TYR A 56 15.21 -1.23 21.35
CA TYR A 56 14.25 -1.17 20.26
C TYR A 56 13.95 0.27 19.84
N GLY A 57 13.67 0.46 18.52
CA GLY A 57 13.59 1.79 17.90
C GLY A 57 12.24 2.47 18.07
N PHE A 58 11.15 1.71 18.17
CA PHE A 58 9.79 2.24 18.19
C PHE A 58 8.84 1.33 18.99
N ASP A 59 7.95 1.93 19.79
CA ASP A 59 6.90 1.20 20.51
C ASP A 59 5.88 0.62 19.53
N ASP A 60 5.50 -0.64 19.68
CA ASP A 60 4.53 -1.26 18.78
C ASP A 60 3.15 -0.60 18.92
N PRO A 61 2.54 -0.05 17.85
CA PRO A 61 1.19 0.51 17.92
C PRO A 61 0.09 -0.54 18.12
N ASP A 62 0.40 -1.83 18.03
CA ASP A 62 -0.55 -2.90 18.35
C ASP A 62 -0.85 -2.94 19.85
N LYS A 63 -2.09 -2.67 20.23
CA LYS A 63 -2.55 -2.64 21.63
C LYS A 63 -2.22 -3.91 22.44
N ARG A 64 -2.01 -5.04 21.78
CA ARG A 64 -1.62 -6.31 22.42
C ARG A 64 -0.18 -6.29 22.91
N THR A 65 0.69 -5.49 22.27
CA THR A 65 2.13 -5.37 22.59
C THR A 65 2.48 -4.03 23.21
N HIS A 66 1.85 -2.94 22.80
CA HIS A 66 2.20 -1.56 23.11
C HIS A 66 2.67 -1.34 24.55
N GLN A 67 3.94 -1.00 24.72
CA GLN A 67 4.64 -0.74 26.00
C GLN A 67 4.63 -1.91 27.01
N LYS A 68 4.29 -3.13 26.58
CA LYS A 68 4.23 -4.30 27.47
C LYS A 68 5.54 -5.09 27.53
N ALA A 69 6.34 -5.06 26.44
CA ALA A 69 7.61 -5.78 26.39
C ALA A 69 8.57 -5.32 27.49
N LYS A 70 8.64 -4.00 27.76
CA LYS A 70 9.49 -3.44 28.80
C LYS A 70 9.17 -4.02 30.19
N ALA A 71 7.89 -4.03 30.59
CA ALA A 71 7.47 -4.59 31.87
C ALA A 71 7.75 -6.11 31.95
N PHE A 72 7.40 -6.85 30.90
CA PHE A 72 7.63 -8.29 30.84
C PHE A 72 9.12 -8.65 30.98
N LEU A 73 10.00 -8.00 30.20
CA LEU A 73 11.44 -8.28 30.20
C LEU A 73 12.11 -7.83 31.50
N LYS A 74 11.69 -6.69 32.08
CA LYS A 74 12.18 -6.23 33.39
C LYS A 74 11.93 -7.28 34.48
N ASN A 75 10.74 -7.90 34.51
CA ASN A 75 10.42 -8.97 35.46
C ASN A 75 11.30 -10.22 35.25
N LYS A 76 11.94 -10.38 34.13
CA LYS A 76 12.92 -11.43 33.80
C LYS A 76 14.37 -10.97 33.93
N LYS A 77 14.61 -9.81 34.58
CA LYS A 77 15.96 -9.21 34.80
C LYS A 77 16.67 -8.87 33.49
N ILE A 78 15.93 -8.57 32.42
CA ILE A 78 16.47 -8.13 31.13
C ILE A 78 16.25 -6.62 30.99
N ASN A 79 17.33 -5.88 30.79
CA ASN A 79 17.25 -4.45 30.59
C ASN A 79 16.64 -4.10 29.23
N THR A 80 15.79 -3.07 29.20
CA THR A 80 15.18 -2.62 27.94
C THR A 80 15.30 -1.11 27.78
N LYS A 81 15.65 -0.65 26.56
CA LYS A 81 15.75 0.76 26.22
C LYS A 81 15.09 1.05 24.87
N ASN A 82 14.14 1.99 24.84
CA ASN A 82 13.62 2.54 23.60
C ASN A 82 14.57 3.65 23.11
N ILE A 83 15.13 3.51 21.93
CA ILE A 83 16.14 4.42 21.35
C ILE A 83 15.51 5.73 20.86
N LYS A 84 14.19 5.75 20.60
CA LYS A 84 13.42 6.90 20.09
C LYS A 84 14.08 7.64 18.92
N SER A 85 13.70 7.33 17.71
CA SER A 85 14.16 8.04 16.51
C SER A 85 12.98 8.35 15.57
N SER A 86 12.96 9.56 15.02
CA SER A 86 11.99 9.98 14.00
C SER A 86 12.04 9.09 12.76
N ASN A 87 13.21 8.56 12.41
CA ASN A 87 13.41 7.66 11.28
C ASN A 87 12.59 6.38 11.43
N PHE A 88 12.50 5.79 12.63
CA PHE A 88 11.67 4.62 12.88
C PHE A 88 10.18 4.94 12.74
N ARG A 89 9.73 6.09 13.24
CA ARG A 89 8.34 6.52 13.08
C ARG A 89 7.97 6.66 11.60
N ASN A 90 8.83 7.30 10.81
CA ASN A 90 8.62 7.47 9.37
C ASN A 90 8.57 6.12 8.64
N PHE A 91 9.45 5.19 9.00
CA PHE A 91 9.46 3.84 8.46
C PHE A 91 8.16 3.09 8.77
N TYR A 92 7.62 3.22 9.99
CA TYR A 92 6.40 2.54 10.42
C TYR A 92 5.10 3.30 10.13
N THR A 93 5.11 4.42 9.40
CA THR A 93 3.92 5.26 9.13
C THR A 93 2.72 4.44 8.62
N ASN A 94 2.92 3.58 7.63
CA ASN A 94 1.85 2.74 7.09
C ASN A 94 1.30 1.77 8.14
N TYR A 95 2.20 1.12 8.90
CA TYR A 95 1.82 0.19 9.95
C TYR A 95 1.04 0.87 11.08
N ILE A 96 1.50 2.03 11.53
CA ILE A 96 0.82 2.86 12.54
C ILE A 96 -0.61 3.19 12.07
N TYR A 97 -0.74 3.66 10.81
CA TYR A 97 -2.04 3.99 10.22
C TYR A 97 -2.96 2.77 10.18
N ASN A 98 -2.45 1.63 9.70
CA ASN A 98 -3.21 0.39 9.60
C ASN A 98 -3.72 -0.06 10.98
N LYS A 99 -2.88 -0.01 12.02
CA LYS A 99 -3.27 -0.41 13.38
C LYS A 99 -4.26 0.55 14.03
N LYS A 100 -4.14 1.85 13.72
CA LYS A 100 -5.04 2.87 14.28
C LYS A 100 -6.43 2.84 13.67
N TYR A 101 -6.54 2.66 12.34
CA TYR A 101 -7.78 2.86 11.60
C TYR A 101 -8.39 1.58 11.02
N ASN A 102 -7.68 0.46 11.01
CA ASN A 102 -8.06 -0.79 10.32
C ASN A 102 -8.37 -0.56 8.82
N LEU A 103 -7.57 0.32 8.21
CA LEU A 103 -7.64 0.69 6.79
C LEU A 103 -6.26 0.54 6.15
N PRO A 104 -6.18 0.30 4.83
CA PRO A 104 -4.89 0.35 4.13
C PRO A 104 -4.37 1.78 4.10
N TYR A 105 -3.04 1.95 4.07
CA TYR A 105 -2.41 3.24 3.79
C TYR A 105 -2.60 3.56 2.30
N ILE A 106 -3.20 4.72 2.01
CA ILE A 106 -3.63 5.08 0.66
C ILE A 106 -2.70 6.13 0.09
N SER A 107 -1.95 5.77 -0.93
CA SER A 107 -1.13 6.66 -1.72
C SER A 107 -1.67 6.79 -3.14
N ALA A 108 -1.42 7.91 -3.77
CA ALA A 108 -1.81 8.16 -5.15
C ALA A 108 -0.70 8.89 -5.92
N LYS A 109 -0.75 8.78 -7.24
CA LYS A 109 0.15 9.51 -8.14
C LYS A 109 -0.63 10.23 -9.21
N ILE A 110 -0.22 11.45 -9.53
CA ILE A 110 -0.69 12.18 -10.71
C ILE A 110 0.49 12.79 -11.48
N ALA A 111 0.34 12.86 -12.80
CA ALA A 111 1.27 13.57 -13.67
C ALA A 111 0.59 14.84 -14.21
N LEU A 112 1.23 15.99 -14.06
CA LEU A 112 0.70 17.30 -14.44
C LEU A 112 1.70 18.07 -15.32
N SER A 113 1.19 18.89 -16.24
CA SER A 113 1.97 19.94 -16.89
C SER A 113 2.21 21.12 -15.94
N LYS A 114 3.04 22.10 -16.35
CA LYS A 114 3.26 23.32 -15.57
C LYS A 114 1.96 24.07 -15.30
N ASP A 115 1.07 24.11 -16.26
CA ASP A 115 -0.28 24.70 -16.20
C ASP A 115 -1.36 23.71 -15.72
N LEU A 116 -0.96 22.67 -15.00
CA LEU A 116 -1.80 21.75 -14.22
C LEU A 116 -2.77 20.87 -15.04
N PHE A 117 -2.51 20.63 -16.30
CA PHE A 117 -3.27 19.65 -17.09
C PHE A 117 -2.75 18.22 -16.86
N SER A 118 -3.65 17.27 -16.75
CA SER A 118 -3.33 15.85 -16.54
C SER A 118 -3.31 15.01 -17.82
N ILE A 119 -3.74 15.57 -18.95
CA ILE A 119 -3.73 14.93 -20.26
C ILE A 119 -3.18 15.90 -21.32
N ASN A 120 -2.34 15.40 -22.19
CA ASN A 120 -1.85 16.12 -23.37
C ASN A 120 -2.48 15.53 -24.64
N LYS A 121 -3.20 16.34 -25.43
CA LYS A 121 -3.86 15.91 -26.68
C LYS A 121 -2.88 15.44 -27.75
N LYS A 122 -1.68 16.04 -27.80
CA LYS A 122 -0.68 15.75 -28.82
C LYS A 122 0.28 14.62 -28.47
N LYS A 123 0.52 14.37 -27.18
CA LYS A 123 1.49 13.37 -26.71
C LYS A 123 0.88 12.49 -25.63
N LYS A 124 1.11 11.19 -25.74
CA LYS A 124 0.62 10.21 -24.73
C LYS A 124 1.14 10.49 -23.30
N TRP A 125 2.33 11.10 -23.17
CA TRP A 125 2.99 11.26 -21.87
C TRP A 125 3.24 12.73 -21.55
N ILE A 126 2.90 13.14 -20.33
CA ILE A 126 3.20 14.48 -19.80
C ILE A 126 4.62 14.52 -19.22
N THR A 127 5.03 13.46 -18.52
CA THR A 127 6.30 13.38 -17.80
C THR A 127 7.35 12.54 -18.53
N ASN A 128 8.61 12.67 -18.12
CA ASN A 128 9.77 12.01 -18.73
C ASN A 128 9.96 10.56 -18.29
N ASN A 129 11.03 9.91 -18.76
CA ASN A 129 11.33 8.52 -18.44
C ASN A 129 11.77 8.32 -16.99
N GLN A 130 12.39 9.30 -16.34
CA GLN A 130 12.75 9.23 -14.93
C GLN A 130 11.50 9.15 -14.05
N SER A 131 10.52 10.01 -14.31
CA SER A 131 9.21 9.96 -13.62
C SER A 131 8.51 8.61 -13.79
N LYS A 132 8.65 7.97 -14.97
CA LYS A 132 8.12 6.61 -15.20
C LYS A 132 8.84 5.57 -14.34
N LYS A 133 10.18 5.64 -14.20
CA LYS A 133 10.95 4.75 -13.32
C LYS A 133 10.49 4.88 -11.88
N VAL A 134 10.31 6.12 -11.39
CA VAL A 134 9.80 6.37 -10.03
C VAL A 134 8.39 5.81 -9.85
N ALA A 135 7.49 5.97 -10.84
CA ALA A 135 6.16 5.36 -10.79
C ALA A 135 6.23 3.83 -10.68
N HIS A 136 7.15 3.18 -11.40
CA HIS A 136 7.38 1.75 -11.27
C HIS A 136 7.90 1.34 -9.89
N LEU A 137 8.79 2.14 -9.27
CA LEU A 137 9.24 1.94 -7.88
C LEU A 137 8.08 2.07 -6.89
N LEU A 138 7.21 3.06 -7.06
CA LEU A 138 6.03 3.22 -6.21
C LEU A 138 5.10 2.01 -6.31
N ARG A 139 4.93 1.44 -7.51
CA ARG A 139 4.15 0.21 -7.70
C ARG A 139 4.74 -0.96 -6.92
N SER A 140 6.08 -1.14 -6.94
CA SER A 140 6.72 -2.26 -6.23
C SER A 140 6.71 -2.13 -4.70
N LYS A 141 6.49 -0.91 -4.18
CA LYS A 141 6.44 -0.63 -2.74
C LYS A 141 5.04 -0.79 -2.12
N ASN A 142 4.03 -1.09 -2.93
CA ASN A 142 2.66 -1.23 -2.46
C ASN A 142 2.14 -2.64 -2.72
N ASP A 143 1.24 -3.12 -1.86
CA ASP A 143 0.67 -4.46 -1.97
C ASP A 143 -0.22 -4.58 -3.20
N CYS A 144 -0.93 -3.51 -3.54
CA CYS A 144 -1.78 -3.49 -4.72
C CYS A 144 -1.85 -2.10 -5.38
N ILE A 145 -2.26 -2.11 -6.66
CA ILE A 145 -2.59 -0.93 -7.43
C ILE A 145 -4.11 -0.86 -7.57
N ILE A 146 -4.66 0.34 -7.45
CA ILE A 146 -6.06 0.60 -7.80
C ILE A 146 -6.11 1.55 -8.99
N SER A 147 -6.90 1.18 -10.01
CA SER A 147 -7.19 2.04 -11.16
C SER A 147 -8.67 2.00 -11.51
N THR A 148 -9.11 2.88 -12.41
CA THR A 148 -10.49 2.87 -12.91
C THR A 148 -10.55 2.24 -14.30
N SER A 149 -11.67 1.59 -14.65
CA SER A 149 -11.89 1.08 -16.00
C SER A 149 -11.75 2.17 -17.07
N LYS A 150 -12.15 3.42 -16.76
CA LYS A 150 -11.96 4.56 -17.67
C LYS A 150 -10.47 4.79 -17.98
N SER A 151 -9.62 4.87 -16.97
CA SER A 151 -8.16 5.06 -17.16
C SER A 151 -7.53 3.88 -17.91
N ILE A 152 -7.91 2.66 -17.54
CA ILE A 152 -7.38 1.45 -18.18
C ILE A 152 -7.81 1.36 -19.65
N ASN A 153 -9.07 1.67 -19.95
CA ASN A 153 -9.59 1.66 -21.31
C ASN A 153 -8.92 2.68 -22.25
N ILE A 154 -8.46 3.82 -21.69
CA ILE A 154 -7.74 4.85 -22.43
C ILE A 154 -6.28 4.47 -22.64
N ASP A 155 -5.60 4.07 -21.56
CA ASP A 155 -4.15 3.88 -21.56
C ASP A 155 -3.72 2.49 -22.01
N ASN A 156 -4.60 1.49 -21.92
CA ASN A 156 -4.33 0.07 -22.16
C ASN A 156 -3.03 -0.40 -21.48
N SER A 157 -2.86 -0.05 -20.21
CA SER A 157 -1.61 -0.22 -19.48
C SER A 157 -1.57 -1.51 -18.68
N LEU A 158 -0.38 -2.10 -18.54
CA LEU A 158 -0.17 -3.33 -17.75
C LEU A 158 -0.28 -3.11 -16.24
N LEU A 159 -0.06 -1.88 -15.75
CA LEU A 159 -0.06 -1.54 -14.31
C LEU A 159 0.76 -2.53 -13.47
N ASN A 160 2.01 -2.76 -13.88
CA ASN A 160 2.99 -3.61 -13.20
C ASN A 160 4.32 -2.90 -12.99
N CYS A 161 5.23 -3.47 -12.20
CA CYS A 161 6.60 -3.01 -12.10
C CYS A 161 7.43 -3.64 -13.23
N ARG A 162 8.25 -2.82 -13.93
CA ARG A 162 9.15 -3.22 -15.03
C ARG A 162 10.56 -2.68 -14.83
N ILE A 163 11.04 -2.67 -13.61
CA ILE A 163 12.42 -2.30 -13.27
C ILE A 163 13.24 -3.60 -13.18
N LYS A 164 14.41 -3.64 -13.82
CA LYS A 164 15.35 -4.77 -13.72
C LYS A 164 15.65 -5.06 -12.25
N GLY A 165 15.55 -6.32 -11.84
CA GLY A 165 15.67 -6.75 -10.44
C GLY A 165 14.38 -6.64 -9.60
N LEU A 166 13.37 -5.86 -10.05
CA LEU A 166 12.08 -5.73 -9.37
C LEU A 166 10.89 -6.22 -10.22
N ASN A 167 11.13 -6.79 -11.38
CA ASN A 167 10.09 -7.27 -12.31
C ASN A 167 9.33 -8.50 -11.80
N ASN A 168 9.82 -9.18 -10.75
CA ASN A 168 9.08 -10.22 -10.04
C ASN A 168 7.96 -9.64 -9.13
N PHE A 169 8.08 -8.37 -8.74
CA PHE A 169 7.04 -7.67 -8.00
C PHE A 169 5.89 -7.28 -8.94
N LYS A 170 4.85 -8.07 -8.92
CA LYS A 170 3.61 -7.84 -9.66
C LYS A 170 2.51 -7.54 -8.65
N PRO A 171 2.38 -6.27 -8.19
CA PRO A 171 1.35 -5.93 -7.24
C PRO A 171 -0.02 -6.34 -7.79
N ASP A 172 -0.88 -6.83 -6.92
CA ASP A 172 -2.24 -7.18 -7.28
C ASP A 172 -2.99 -5.96 -7.79
N LEU A 173 -3.98 -6.15 -8.65
CA LEU A 173 -4.70 -5.06 -9.30
C LEU A 173 -6.17 -5.05 -8.89
N PHE A 174 -6.64 -3.89 -8.46
CA PHE A 174 -8.06 -3.60 -8.26
C PHE A 174 -8.53 -2.62 -9.34
N ILE A 175 -9.60 -2.95 -10.02
CA ILE A 175 -10.18 -2.14 -11.08
C ILE A 175 -11.57 -1.67 -10.61
N ILE A 176 -11.73 -0.37 -10.43
CA ILE A 176 -13.05 0.21 -10.15
C ILE A 176 -13.79 0.36 -11.46
N ASP A 177 -14.83 -0.44 -11.60
CA ASP A 177 -15.72 -0.46 -12.78
C ASP A 177 -17.18 -0.65 -12.36
N LEU A 178 -17.77 0.41 -11.84
CA LEU A 178 -19.10 0.36 -11.24
C LEU A 178 -20.19 -0.20 -12.17
N ASN A 179 -20.02 -0.03 -13.48
CA ASN A 179 -21.02 -0.39 -14.49
C ASN A 179 -20.58 -1.48 -15.45
N LEU A 180 -19.43 -2.14 -15.20
CA LEU A 180 -18.86 -3.18 -16.04
C LEU A 180 -18.63 -2.69 -17.49
N LYS A 181 -17.89 -1.57 -17.63
CA LYS A 181 -17.50 -0.93 -18.90
C LYS A 181 -16.06 -1.22 -19.31
N LEU A 182 -15.37 -2.12 -18.62
CA LEU A 182 -14.01 -2.51 -18.96
C LEU A 182 -14.01 -3.17 -20.34
N LYS A 183 -13.15 -2.69 -21.24
CA LYS A 183 -13.01 -3.24 -22.58
C LYS A 183 -12.48 -4.67 -22.57
N LYS A 184 -12.77 -5.40 -23.63
CA LYS A 184 -12.17 -6.73 -23.90
C LYS A 184 -10.77 -6.58 -24.50
N ASN A 185 -9.94 -7.62 -24.44
CA ASN A 185 -8.62 -7.72 -25.07
C ASN A 185 -7.61 -6.65 -24.63
N LEU A 186 -7.64 -6.32 -23.34
CA LEU A 186 -6.68 -5.39 -22.75
C LEU A 186 -5.34 -6.06 -22.47
N LEU A 187 -4.25 -5.31 -22.56
CA LEU A 187 -2.89 -5.81 -22.28
C LEU A 187 -2.77 -6.40 -20.86
N LEU A 188 -3.49 -5.85 -19.88
CA LEU A 188 -3.47 -6.35 -18.51
C LEU A 188 -3.97 -7.80 -18.37
N GLU A 189 -4.79 -8.29 -19.32
CA GLU A 189 -5.30 -9.67 -19.31
C GLU A 189 -4.15 -10.70 -19.39
N LYS A 190 -3.01 -10.36 -19.99
CA LYS A 190 -1.77 -11.17 -19.99
C LYS A 190 -1.21 -11.46 -18.59
N LEU A 191 -1.63 -10.68 -17.59
CA LEU A 191 -1.15 -10.78 -16.21
C LEU A 191 -2.17 -11.36 -15.22
N ILE A 192 -3.40 -11.64 -15.64
CA ILE A 192 -4.47 -12.16 -14.76
C ILE A 192 -4.06 -13.48 -14.10
N LYS A 193 -3.37 -14.38 -14.83
CA LYS A 193 -2.84 -15.65 -14.28
C LYS A 193 -1.60 -15.46 -13.40
N LYS A 194 -0.95 -14.28 -13.44
CA LYS A 194 0.33 -14.00 -12.75
C LYS A 194 0.18 -13.14 -11.51
N ARG A 195 -1.01 -12.55 -11.28
CA ARG A 195 -1.37 -11.74 -10.10
C ARG A 195 -2.88 -11.80 -9.88
N LYS A 196 -3.34 -11.53 -8.66
CA LYS A 196 -4.77 -11.39 -8.39
C LYS A 196 -5.28 -10.09 -9.03
N THR A 197 -6.36 -10.20 -9.82
CA THR A 197 -7.01 -9.04 -10.43
C THR A 197 -8.46 -8.99 -9.99
N PHE A 198 -8.82 -7.93 -9.28
CA PHE A 198 -10.15 -7.71 -8.73
C PHE A 198 -10.91 -6.69 -9.57
N LEU A 199 -12.20 -6.92 -9.77
CA LEU A 199 -13.12 -5.97 -10.39
C LEU A 199 -14.14 -5.53 -9.35
N ILE A 200 -14.10 -4.23 -9.00
CA ILE A 200 -15.00 -3.62 -8.02
C ILE A 200 -16.17 -3.01 -8.79
N THR A 201 -17.37 -3.50 -8.54
CA THR A 201 -18.55 -3.08 -9.29
C THR A 201 -19.80 -3.00 -8.41
N LYS A 202 -20.76 -2.15 -8.80
CA LYS A 202 -22.14 -2.14 -8.24
C LYS A 202 -23.11 -2.97 -9.09
N ASN A 203 -22.67 -3.44 -10.25
CA ASN A 203 -23.51 -4.17 -11.18
C ASN A 203 -23.67 -5.61 -10.73
N LYS A 204 -24.92 -5.98 -10.41
CA LYS A 204 -25.31 -7.33 -9.95
C LYS A 204 -25.71 -8.27 -11.10
N ASN A 205 -25.60 -7.85 -12.37
CA ASN A 205 -25.95 -8.70 -13.51
C ASN A 205 -25.07 -9.97 -13.53
N ALA A 206 -25.71 -11.11 -13.31
CA ALA A 206 -25.04 -12.40 -13.19
C ALA A 206 -24.23 -12.76 -14.45
N ASN A 207 -24.80 -12.56 -15.64
CA ASN A 207 -24.15 -12.91 -16.91
C ASN A 207 -22.87 -12.07 -17.15
N LYS A 208 -22.93 -10.76 -16.89
CA LYS A 208 -21.77 -9.88 -17.02
C LYS A 208 -20.68 -10.22 -16.01
N THR A 209 -21.05 -10.46 -14.75
CA THR A 209 -20.08 -10.83 -13.70
C THR A 209 -19.47 -12.20 -13.97
N LEU A 210 -20.26 -13.18 -14.45
CA LEU A 210 -19.78 -14.50 -14.81
C LEU A 210 -18.75 -14.43 -15.95
N PHE A 211 -18.98 -13.59 -16.96
CA PHE A 211 -18.02 -13.37 -18.04
C PHE A 211 -16.64 -12.96 -17.52
N TYR A 212 -16.57 -11.99 -16.59
CA TYR A 212 -15.29 -11.58 -16.00
C TYR A 212 -14.69 -12.65 -15.07
N LYS A 213 -15.53 -13.37 -14.30
CA LYS A 213 -15.06 -14.50 -13.48
C LYS A 213 -14.40 -15.58 -14.33
N LYS A 214 -15.01 -15.98 -15.47
CA LYS A 214 -14.43 -16.94 -16.42
C LYS A 214 -13.09 -16.47 -16.99
N LYS A 215 -12.87 -15.15 -17.13
CA LYS A 215 -11.58 -14.57 -17.51
C LYS A 215 -10.55 -14.51 -16.36
N GLY A 216 -10.91 -14.90 -15.14
CA GLY A 216 -10.02 -14.92 -13.97
C GLY A 216 -10.07 -13.68 -13.09
N TYR A 217 -11.00 -12.76 -13.32
CA TYR A 217 -11.22 -11.62 -12.41
C TYR A 217 -11.98 -12.08 -11.15
N LYS A 218 -11.55 -11.57 -10.00
CA LYS A 218 -12.28 -11.71 -8.74
C LYS A 218 -13.25 -10.54 -8.58
N ILE A 219 -14.53 -10.81 -8.39
CA ILE A 219 -15.55 -9.77 -8.30
C ILE A 219 -15.75 -9.33 -6.86
N ILE A 220 -15.73 -8.01 -6.62
CA ILE A 220 -16.11 -7.39 -5.35
C ILE A 220 -17.33 -6.52 -5.63
N LEU A 221 -18.44 -6.88 -5.01
CA LEU A 221 -19.67 -6.10 -5.11
C LEU A 221 -19.66 -4.99 -4.05
N ILE A 222 -19.98 -3.78 -4.50
CA ILE A 222 -20.20 -2.61 -3.65
C ILE A 222 -21.49 -1.90 -4.09
N GLU A 223 -22.00 -1.00 -3.27
CA GLU A 223 -23.20 -0.22 -3.66
C GLU A 223 -22.84 0.87 -4.69
N ASN A 224 -22.12 1.88 -4.26
CA ASN A 224 -21.60 2.97 -5.11
C ASN A 224 -20.35 3.60 -4.46
N LEU A 225 -19.83 4.69 -5.04
CA LEU A 225 -18.68 5.44 -4.51
C LEU A 225 -18.99 6.96 -4.56
N GLU A 226 -20.09 7.38 -3.94
CA GLU A 226 -20.51 8.78 -3.89
C GLU A 226 -20.20 9.43 -2.55
N LYS A 227 -20.53 8.72 -1.44
CA LYS A 227 -20.33 9.21 -0.07
C LYS A 227 -19.03 8.68 0.52
N LYS A 228 -18.45 9.43 1.45
CA LYS A 228 -17.23 9.03 2.18
C LYS A 228 -17.29 7.60 2.75
N ASN A 229 -18.43 7.24 3.34
CA ASN A 229 -18.59 5.91 3.95
C ASN A 229 -18.53 4.77 2.93
N ASN A 230 -19.00 5.00 1.69
CA ASN A 230 -18.88 3.98 0.64
C ASN A 230 -17.41 3.68 0.29
N PHE A 231 -16.57 4.72 0.21
CA PHE A 231 -15.13 4.56 0.04
C PHE A 231 -14.49 3.83 1.23
N ILE A 232 -14.85 4.23 2.46
CA ILE A 232 -14.34 3.58 3.68
C ILE A 232 -14.69 2.10 3.69
N ASN A 233 -15.91 1.72 3.32
CA ASN A 233 -16.35 0.32 3.25
C ASN A 233 -15.57 -0.47 2.19
N MET A 234 -15.32 0.12 1.02
CA MET A 234 -14.45 -0.46 -0.01
C MET A 234 -13.05 -0.69 0.55
N PHE A 235 -12.45 0.29 1.24
CA PHE A 235 -11.11 0.15 1.82
C PHE A 235 -11.06 -0.87 2.96
N LYS A 236 -12.11 -0.95 3.79
CA LYS A 236 -12.22 -2.02 4.80
C LYS A 236 -12.25 -3.40 4.16
N THR A 237 -12.95 -3.57 3.04
CA THR A 237 -12.96 -4.83 2.28
C THR A 237 -11.56 -5.17 1.77
N ILE A 238 -10.85 -4.20 1.18
CA ILE A 238 -9.47 -4.37 0.69
C ILE A 238 -8.53 -4.73 1.87
N TYR A 239 -8.68 -4.07 3.01
CA TYR A 239 -7.91 -4.35 4.22
C TYR A 239 -8.16 -5.77 4.77
N LYS A 240 -9.42 -6.22 4.80
CA LYS A 240 -9.80 -7.59 5.18
C LYS A 240 -9.22 -8.66 4.26
N LEU A 241 -9.03 -8.35 2.97
CA LEU A 241 -8.35 -9.22 2.00
C LEU A 241 -6.82 -9.29 2.20
N GLY A 242 -6.26 -8.57 3.19
CA GLY A 242 -4.84 -8.63 3.54
C GLY A 242 -3.99 -7.47 3.00
N TYR A 243 -4.52 -6.57 2.21
CA TYR A 243 -3.78 -5.45 1.63
C TYR A 243 -3.63 -4.31 2.64
N ARG A 244 -2.40 -3.91 2.92
CA ARG A 244 -2.03 -2.91 3.93
C ARG A 244 -1.61 -1.59 3.30
N SER A 245 -1.12 -1.60 2.06
CA SER A 245 -0.71 -0.42 1.29
C SER A 245 -1.32 -0.46 -0.10
N VAL A 246 -1.93 0.66 -0.50
CA VAL A 246 -2.68 0.80 -1.76
C VAL A 246 -2.13 1.97 -2.54
N PHE A 247 -1.86 1.76 -3.83
CA PHE A 247 -1.38 2.78 -4.74
C PHE A 247 -2.38 3.09 -5.84
N PHE A 248 -2.91 4.31 -5.85
CA PHE A 248 -3.85 4.76 -6.87
C PHE A 248 -3.13 5.33 -8.10
N GLU A 249 -3.42 4.75 -9.25
CA GLU A 249 -3.11 5.31 -10.56
C GLU A 249 -4.41 5.52 -11.34
N THR A 250 -5.03 6.66 -11.15
CA THR A 250 -6.34 7.01 -11.71
C THR A 250 -6.32 8.39 -12.37
N GLY A 251 -7.34 8.67 -13.15
CA GLY A 251 -7.56 10.02 -13.68
C GLY A 251 -7.94 11.02 -12.57
N LEU A 252 -7.80 12.31 -12.91
CA LEU A 252 -8.01 13.43 -11.99
C LEU A 252 -9.38 13.42 -11.31
N THR A 253 -10.44 13.06 -12.02
CA THR A 253 -11.81 13.04 -11.47
C THR A 253 -11.93 12.13 -10.25
N PHE A 254 -11.41 10.90 -10.33
CA PHE A 254 -11.45 9.97 -9.21
C PHE A 254 -10.51 10.40 -8.08
N LEU A 255 -9.33 10.91 -8.43
CA LEU A 255 -8.38 11.44 -7.46
C LEU A 255 -8.98 12.61 -6.66
N ASN A 256 -9.71 13.52 -7.33
CA ASN A 256 -10.42 14.62 -6.65
C ASN A 256 -11.44 14.09 -5.63
N SER A 257 -12.16 13.01 -5.92
CA SER A 257 -13.08 12.41 -4.94
C SER A 257 -12.34 11.90 -3.71
N LEU A 258 -11.18 11.28 -3.86
CA LEU A 258 -10.36 10.82 -2.72
C LEU A 258 -9.87 12.00 -1.87
N ILE A 259 -9.47 13.11 -2.50
CA ILE A 259 -9.01 14.31 -1.80
C ILE A 259 -10.17 15.01 -1.10
N TYR A 260 -11.29 15.20 -1.79
CA TYR A 260 -12.49 15.81 -1.24
C TYR A 260 -12.96 15.12 0.04
N HIS A 261 -12.93 13.79 0.04
CA HIS A 261 -13.30 12.98 1.20
C HIS A 261 -12.20 12.83 2.25
N LYS A 262 -11.01 13.44 2.03
CA LYS A 262 -9.82 13.34 2.92
C LYS A 262 -9.41 11.89 3.16
N LEU A 263 -9.31 11.10 2.09
CA LEU A 263 -9.00 9.67 2.15
C LEU A 263 -7.56 9.34 1.75
N LEU A 264 -6.83 10.29 1.20
CA LEU A 264 -5.42 10.11 0.84
C LEU A 264 -4.50 10.34 2.04
N ASN A 265 -3.52 9.46 2.20
CA ASN A 265 -2.43 9.60 3.14
C ASN A 265 -1.19 10.24 2.49
N MET A 266 -0.97 9.96 1.17
CA MET A 266 0.17 10.48 0.42
C MET A 266 -0.21 10.73 -1.04
N LEU A 267 0.19 11.87 -1.57
CA LEU A 267 0.06 12.19 -2.99
C LEU A 267 1.42 12.49 -3.62
N TYR A 268 1.76 11.76 -4.67
CA TYR A 268 2.95 11.99 -5.50
C TYR A 268 2.55 12.80 -6.74
N VAL A 269 2.98 14.04 -6.82
CA VAL A 269 2.75 14.92 -7.97
C VAL A 269 4.02 14.95 -8.83
N PHE A 270 3.89 14.47 -10.06
CA PHE A 270 4.96 14.55 -11.08
C PHE A 270 4.65 15.72 -11.99
N GLN A 271 5.31 16.85 -11.80
CA GLN A 271 5.10 18.03 -12.60
C GLN A 271 6.15 18.17 -13.72
N ASN A 272 5.70 18.46 -14.92
CA ASN A 272 6.54 18.80 -16.05
C ASN A 272 6.58 20.32 -16.22
N ASN A 273 7.73 20.86 -16.60
CA ASN A 273 7.89 22.31 -16.84
C ASN A 273 7.20 22.82 -18.13
N LYS A 274 6.64 21.93 -18.94
CA LYS A 274 5.94 22.31 -20.18
C LYS A 274 4.54 22.81 -19.90
N VAL A 275 4.18 23.90 -20.56
CA VAL A 275 2.85 24.49 -20.60
C VAL A 275 2.08 23.91 -21.79
N LEU A 276 0.87 23.41 -21.57
CA LEU A 276 0.05 22.76 -22.60
C LEU A 276 -0.99 23.68 -23.24
N LYS A 277 -1.47 24.70 -22.53
CA LYS A 277 -2.53 25.64 -22.98
C LYS A 277 -3.72 24.87 -23.60
N LYS A 278 -4.17 25.22 -24.81
CA LYS A 278 -5.24 24.57 -25.59
C LYS A 278 -5.03 23.09 -25.91
N ASN A 279 -3.80 22.59 -25.75
CA ASN A 279 -3.47 21.19 -25.95
C ASN A 279 -3.62 20.36 -24.67
N GLY A 280 -3.93 21.00 -23.53
CA GLY A 280 -4.21 20.34 -22.27
C GLY A 280 -5.67 19.94 -22.12
N LEU A 281 -5.93 18.82 -21.43
CA LEU A 281 -7.25 18.40 -20.95
C LEU A 281 -7.18 18.04 -19.47
N ASN A 282 -8.32 18.10 -18.80
CA ASN A 282 -8.46 17.83 -17.38
C ASN A 282 -7.53 18.71 -16.54
N ASN A 283 -7.84 19.99 -16.46
CA ASN A 283 -7.12 20.93 -15.61
C ASN A 283 -7.46 20.66 -14.14
N SER A 284 -6.42 20.54 -13.33
CA SER A 284 -6.57 20.45 -11.88
C SER A 284 -6.54 21.85 -11.26
N HIS A 285 -7.51 22.70 -11.51
CA HIS A 285 -7.54 24.05 -10.98
C HIS A 285 -6.92 24.16 -9.56
N MET A 286 -6.31 25.31 -9.25
CA MET A 286 -5.58 25.60 -8.00
C MET A 286 -6.30 25.13 -6.71
N LYS A 287 -7.62 25.00 -6.71
CA LYS A 287 -8.41 24.40 -5.60
C LYS A 287 -7.98 22.99 -5.19
N PHE A 288 -7.34 22.27 -6.08
CA PHE A 288 -6.85 20.91 -5.84
C PHE A 288 -5.54 20.91 -5.02
N ILE A 289 -4.56 21.72 -5.41
CA ILE A 289 -3.24 21.79 -4.75
C ILE A 289 -3.35 22.51 -3.40
N ASN A 290 -4.17 23.53 -3.28
CA ASN A 290 -4.38 24.27 -2.03
C ASN A 290 -5.10 23.46 -0.93
N LYS A 291 -5.75 22.35 -1.26
CA LYS A 291 -6.37 21.45 -0.28
C LYS A 291 -5.44 20.36 0.25
N ILE A 292 -4.21 20.28 -0.27
CA ILE A 292 -3.19 19.28 0.09
C ILE A 292 -2.16 19.85 1.08
N LYS A 293 -2.18 21.16 1.29
CA LYS A 293 -1.34 21.87 2.29
C LYS A 293 -1.84 21.64 3.70
#